data_1fcba3b59a6831eeae91535e72701e91
#
_entry.id   1fcba3b59a6831eeae91535e72701e91
#
_cell.length_a   1.000
_cell.length_b   1.000
_cell.length_c   1.000
_cell.angle_alpha   90.00
_cell.angle_beta   90.00
_cell.angle_gamma   90.00
#
_symmetry.space_group_name_H-M   'P 1'
#
loop_
_entity.id
_entity.type
_entity.pdbx_description
1 polymer ?
#
loop_
_entity_poly.entity_id
_entity_poly.type
_entity_poly.pdbx_seq_one_letter_code
_entity_poly.pdbx_strand_id
1 'polypeptide(L)'
;MLGTLPDLDVLISYQDPVDNFTRHRGFSHSLLVLVPAAFFLWLLACQIFDGVRTQRLRWFLVIALSLVTHPILDAHTIYGTQLFWPIVAPPLMWSTIFIIDPLYSIPLFISTIYVLIKPRGQSGNTVVACGLIISSIYLLWSWYAKSIVDNEARREISLLGIQSPVFFSVPTPFNTLAWRVVVMNGDQYLEGYYSFLNSDNGIKFASFPSGNHFYDVLTQSEGLNRLRWFSHGFLEIRKIDGKLVASDIRMGAAPDYVFRFVLAKDQDAGLVPIPPERLRTPYTWDRVRKVFDRI
;
A
#
# COMPACT_ATOMS: atom_id res chain seq x y z
N MET A 1 -4.71 -21.26 -1.42
CA MET A 1 -5.34 -20.97 -2.72
C MET A 1 -6.45 -19.93 -2.62
N LEU A 2 -7.47 -20.05 -1.71
CA LEU A 2 -8.52 -19.00 -1.60
C LEU A 2 -8.00 -17.62 -1.26
N GLY A 3 -7.00 -17.50 -0.39
CA GLY A 3 -6.42 -16.22 -0.01
C GLY A 3 -5.67 -15.48 -1.12
N THR A 4 -5.33 -16.15 -2.22
CA THR A 4 -4.68 -15.51 -3.40
C THR A 4 -5.68 -15.14 -4.49
N LEU A 5 -6.96 -15.49 -4.30
CA LEU A 5 -8.00 -15.27 -5.32
C LEU A 5 -8.24 -13.78 -5.61
N PRO A 6 -8.21 -12.86 -4.62
CA PRO A 6 -8.33 -11.44 -4.90
C PRO A 6 -7.23 -10.90 -5.81
N ASP A 7 -5.98 -11.36 -5.66
CA ASP A 7 -4.82 -10.92 -6.45
C ASP A 7 -4.83 -11.41 -7.91
N LEU A 8 -5.76 -12.31 -8.28
CA LEU A 8 -5.93 -12.68 -9.69
C LEU A 8 -6.42 -11.53 -10.55
N ASP A 9 -6.80 -10.42 -9.97
CA ASP A 9 -7.14 -9.19 -10.70
C ASP A 9 -5.97 -8.62 -11.52
N VAL A 10 -4.72 -8.98 -11.18
CA VAL A 10 -3.54 -8.62 -12.00
C VAL A 10 -3.55 -9.25 -13.40
N LEU A 11 -4.37 -10.29 -13.60
CA LEU A 11 -4.56 -10.92 -14.92
C LEU A 11 -5.51 -10.10 -15.80
N ILE A 12 -6.26 -9.16 -15.22
CA ILE A 12 -7.14 -8.26 -15.96
C ILE A 12 -6.27 -7.09 -16.47
N SER A 13 -6.06 -7.06 -17.77
CA SER A 13 -5.30 -5.97 -18.40
C SER A 13 -6.24 -4.88 -18.90
N TYR A 14 -6.04 -3.67 -18.40
CA TYR A 14 -6.67 -2.46 -18.91
C TYR A 14 -5.74 -1.82 -19.95
N GLN A 15 -6.30 -1.07 -20.90
CA GLN A 15 -5.51 -0.41 -21.95
C GLN A 15 -4.62 0.70 -21.39
N ASP A 16 -5.10 1.38 -20.34
CA ASP A 16 -4.40 2.48 -19.70
C ASP A 16 -3.53 1.96 -18.52
N PRO A 17 -2.22 2.27 -18.50
CA PRO A 17 -1.33 1.92 -17.39
C PRO A 17 -1.72 2.51 -16.03
N VAL A 18 -2.38 3.69 -16.00
CA VAL A 18 -2.90 4.29 -14.77
C VAL A 18 -4.09 3.47 -14.27
N ASP A 19 -4.96 3.01 -15.17
CA ASP A 19 -6.06 2.10 -14.81
C ASP A 19 -5.53 0.76 -14.29
N ASN A 20 -4.54 0.16 -14.94
CA ASN A 20 -3.90 -1.07 -14.44
C ASN A 20 -3.35 -0.89 -13.02
N PHE A 21 -2.75 0.27 -12.73
CA PHE A 21 -2.22 0.59 -11.41
C PHE A 21 -3.33 0.84 -10.38
N THR A 22 -4.35 1.61 -10.73
CA THR A 22 -5.34 2.10 -9.75
C THR A 22 -6.55 1.19 -9.57
N ARG A 23 -6.80 0.25 -10.48
CA ARG A 23 -7.89 -0.75 -10.38
C ARG A 23 -7.43 -2.05 -9.70
N HIS A 24 -6.12 -2.30 -9.66
CA HIS A 24 -5.57 -3.32 -8.78
C HIS A 24 -5.96 -3.02 -7.34
N ARG A 25 -6.38 -4.04 -6.59
CA ARG A 25 -7.01 -3.93 -5.26
C ARG A 25 -8.31 -3.12 -5.26
N GLY A 26 -9.07 -3.20 -6.38
CA GLY A 26 -10.40 -2.63 -6.54
C GLY A 26 -11.51 -3.60 -6.15
N PHE A 27 -12.39 -3.94 -7.09
CA PHE A 27 -13.56 -4.80 -6.85
C PHE A 27 -13.20 -6.16 -6.24
N SER A 28 -12.07 -6.74 -6.64
CA SER A 28 -11.56 -8.03 -6.17
C SER A 28 -11.16 -8.04 -4.70
N HIS A 29 -10.87 -6.85 -4.12
CA HIS A 29 -10.48 -6.65 -2.73
C HIS A 29 -11.60 -6.00 -1.90
N SER A 30 -12.77 -5.78 -2.49
CA SER A 30 -13.90 -5.19 -1.77
C SER A 30 -14.57 -6.19 -0.84
N LEU A 31 -14.77 -5.80 0.41
CA LEU A 31 -15.52 -6.58 1.39
C LEU A 31 -16.99 -6.73 0.96
N LEU A 32 -17.55 -5.72 0.26
CA LEU A 32 -18.91 -5.77 -0.28
C LEU A 32 -19.06 -6.81 -1.40
N VAL A 33 -17.96 -7.19 -2.05
CA VAL A 33 -17.91 -8.27 -3.06
C VAL A 33 -17.51 -9.59 -2.43
N LEU A 34 -16.48 -9.60 -1.58
CA LEU A 34 -15.89 -10.82 -1.07
C LEU A 34 -16.76 -11.52 -0.02
N VAL A 35 -17.51 -10.78 0.80
CA VAL A 35 -18.40 -11.40 1.80
C VAL A 35 -19.55 -12.17 1.11
N PRO A 36 -20.29 -11.60 0.15
CA PRO A 36 -21.23 -12.38 -0.66
C PRO A 36 -20.58 -13.54 -1.42
N ALA A 37 -19.40 -13.29 -2.03
CA ALA A 37 -18.68 -14.33 -2.76
C ALA A 37 -18.30 -15.51 -1.85
N ALA A 38 -17.84 -15.23 -0.61
CA ALA A 38 -17.56 -16.27 0.37
C ALA A 38 -18.80 -17.11 0.71
N PHE A 39 -19.95 -16.47 0.85
CA PHE A 39 -21.23 -17.15 1.10
C PHE A 39 -21.64 -18.07 -0.08
N PHE A 40 -21.55 -17.57 -1.31
CA PHE A 40 -21.87 -18.38 -2.49
C PHE A 40 -20.88 -19.53 -2.70
N LEU A 41 -19.59 -19.30 -2.50
CA LEU A 41 -18.56 -20.35 -2.57
C LEU A 41 -18.78 -21.42 -1.50
N TRP A 42 -19.18 -21.03 -0.30
CA TRP A 42 -19.53 -21.96 0.76
C TRP A 42 -20.78 -22.79 0.42
N LEU A 43 -21.84 -22.17 -0.13
CA LEU A 43 -23.01 -22.91 -0.60
C LEU A 43 -22.64 -23.94 -1.67
N LEU A 44 -21.85 -23.54 -2.64
CA LEU A 44 -21.35 -24.43 -3.70
C LEU A 44 -20.53 -25.58 -3.11
N ALA A 45 -19.61 -25.28 -2.19
CA ALA A 45 -18.79 -26.29 -1.52
C ALA A 45 -19.67 -27.29 -0.72
N CYS A 46 -20.74 -26.83 -0.09
CA CYS A 46 -21.71 -27.70 0.59
C CYS A 46 -22.47 -28.65 -0.37
N GLN A 47 -22.65 -28.27 -1.63
CA GLN A 47 -23.28 -29.14 -2.61
C GLN A 47 -22.31 -30.20 -3.16
N ILE A 48 -21.02 -29.85 -3.29
CA ILE A 48 -20.02 -30.71 -3.93
C ILE A 48 -19.34 -31.64 -2.93
N PHE A 49 -19.11 -31.22 -1.68
CA PHE A 49 -18.29 -31.92 -0.71
C PHE A 49 -19.05 -32.29 0.55
N ASP A 50 -19.25 -33.59 0.81
CA ASP A 50 -19.95 -34.07 2.00
C ASP A 50 -19.23 -33.65 3.32
N GLY A 51 -17.91 -33.61 3.33
CA GLY A 51 -17.12 -33.15 4.48
C GLY A 51 -17.41 -31.69 4.83
N VAL A 52 -17.75 -30.85 3.87
CA VAL A 52 -18.16 -29.45 4.08
C VAL A 52 -19.58 -29.41 4.66
N ARG A 53 -20.47 -30.26 4.16
CA ARG A 53 -21.86 -30.36 4.61
C ARG A 53 -21.99 -30.76 6.09
N THR A 54 -21.09 -31.63 6.58
CA THR A 54 -21.07 -32.07 7.98
C THR A 54 -20.51 -31.04 8.94
N GLN A 55 -19.66 -30.11 8.48
CA GLN A 55 -19.03 -29.10 9.30
C GLN A 55 -19.22 -27.66 8.74
N ARG A 56 -20.47 -27.33 8.41
CA ARG A 56 -20.87 -26.14 7.66
C ARG A 56 -20.26 -24.84 8.20
N LEU A 57 -20.38 -24.56 9.49
CA LEU A 57 -19.90 -23.32 10.10
C LEU A 57 -18.38 -23.20 10.01
N ARG A 58 -17.65 -24.29 10.27
CA ARG A 58 -16.17 -24.28 10.19
C ARG A 58 -15.68 -23.95 8.78
N TRP A 59 -16.29 -24.57 7.78
CA TRP A 59 -15.93 -24.32 6.38
C TRP A 59 -16.35 -22.93 5.91
N PHE A 60 -17.51 -22.44 6.37
CA PHE A 60 -17.88 -21.05 6.12
C PHE A 60 -16.84 -20.08 6.67
N LEU A 61 -16.41 -20.25 7.91
CA LEU A 61 -15.38 -19.40 8.52
C LEU A 61 -14.03 -19.50 7.79
N VAL A 62 -13.60 -20.71 7.39
CA VAL A 62 -12.37 -20.89 6.62
C VAL A 62 -12.41 -20.12 5.29
N ILE A 63 -13.51 -20.25 4.54
CA ILE A 63 -13.67 -19.57 3.25
C ILE A 63 -13.76 -18.05 3.46
N ALA A 64 -14.60 -17.60 4.37
CA ALA A 64 -14.82 -16.18 4.62
C ALA A 64 -13.57 -15.50 5.15
N LEU A 65 -12.89 -16.07 6.14
CA LEU A 65 -11.65 -15.51 6.68
C LEU A 65 -10.54 -15.51 5.64
N SER A 66 -10.39 -16.58 4.84
CA SER A 66 -9.35 -16.60 3.79
C SER A 66 -9.52 -15.50 2.74
N LEU A 67 -10.77 -15.12 2.42
CA LEU A 67 -11.05 -14.05 1.45
C LEU A 67 -11.01 -12.65 2.06
N VAL A 68 -11.47 -12.49 3.31
CA VAL A 68 -11.66 -11.18 3.94
C VAL A 68 -10.37 -10.67 4.59
N THR A 69 -9.57 -11.56 5.20
CA THR A 69 -8.34 -11.13 5.89
C THR A 69 -7.28 -10.61 4.94
N HIS A 70 -7.22 -11.11 3.71
CA HIS A 70 -6.26 -10.67 2.70
C HIS A 70 -6.40 -9.17 2.38
N PRO A 71 -7.54 -8.64 1.90
CA PRO A 71 -7.66 -7.21 1.61
C PRO A 71 -7.59 -6.32 2.86
N ILE A 72 -7.97 -6.83 4.03
CA ILE A 72 -7.77 -6.09 5.29
C ILE A 72 -6.27 -5.94 5.57
N LEU A 73 -5.46 -7.00 5.38
CA LEU A 73 -4.01 -6.92 5.53
C LEU A 73 -3.40 -5.96 4.51
N ASP A 74 -3.90 -5.98 3.28
CA ASP A 74 -3.45 -5.05 2.23
C ASP A 74 -3.70 -3.59 2.58
N ALA A 75 -4.79 -3.28 3.26
CA ALA A 75 -5.08 -1.93 3.73
C ALA A 75 -4.07 -1.43 4.78
N HIS A 76 -3.32 -2.32 5.45
CA HIS A 76 -2.21 -1.93 6.33
C HIS A 76 -0.98 -1.44 5.57
N THR A 77 -0.91 -1.66 4.25
CA THR A 77 0.18 -1.18 3.40
C THR A 77 -0.11 0.21 2.81
N ILE A 78 0.93 0.87 2.29
CA ILE A 78 0.81 2.22 1.70
C ILE A 78 0.20 2.23 0.30
N TYR A 79 0.07 1.08 -0.36
CA TYR A 79 -0.42 1.02 -1.74
C TYR A 79 -1.83 1.60 -1.88
N GLY A 80 -2.74 1.19 -1.01
CA GLY A 80 -4.14 1.56 -1.04
C GLY A 80 -5.06 0.43 -1.54
N THR A 81 -6.11 0.15 -0.77
CA THR A 81 -7.07 -0.94 -1.03
C THR A 81 -8.50 -0.41 -0.98
N GLN A 82 -9.30 -0.68 -2.01
CA GLN A 82 -10.67 -0.20 -2.13
C GLN A 82 -11.64 -1.15 -1.40
N LEU A 83 -11.54 -1.23 -0.06
CA LEU A 83 -12.32 -2.17 0.75
C LEU A 83 -13.83 -2.04 0.59
N PHE A 84 -14.32 -0.88 0.15
CA PHE A 84 -15.75 -0.58 0.04
C PHE A 84 -16.20 -0.29 -1.40
N TRP A 85 -15.40 -0.74 -2.41
CA TRP A 85 -15.88 -0.64 -3.80
C TRP A 85 -17.29 -1.27 -3.91
N PRO A 86 -18.29 -0.69 -4.63
CA PRO A 86 -18.21 0.41 -5.59
C PRO A 86 -18.38 1.82 -4.99
N ILE A 87 -18.36 1.97 -3.67
CA ILE A 87 -18.41 3.30 -3.05
C ILE A 87 -17.17 4.08 -3.51
N VAL A 88 -17.41 5.25 -4.14
CA VAL A 88 -16.35 6.09 -4.67
C VAL A 88 -15.70 6.87 -3.51
N ALA A 89 -14.75 6.23 -2.85
CA ALA A 89 -13.91 6.84 -1.82
C ALA A 89 -12.44 6.55 -2.15
N PRO A 90 -11.49 7.41 -1.74
CA PRO A 90 -10.08 7.11 -1.89
C PRO A 90 -9.71 5.77 -1.23
N PRO A 91 -8.79 4.99 -1.82
CA PRO A 91 -8.40 3.69 -1.28
C PRO A 91 -7.86 3.80 0.14
N LEU A 92 -8.21 2.86 1.01
CA LEU A 92 -7.68 2.83 2.37
C LEU A 92 -6.20 2.46 2.37
N MET A 93 -5.38 3.27 3.02
CA MET A 93 -3.94 3.05 3.19
C MET A 93 -3.56 3.37 4.64
N TRP A 94 -3.68 2.40 5.53
CA TRP A 94 -3.34 2.60 6.94
C TRP A 94 -1.83 2.75 7.16
N SER A 95 -1.02 2.23 6.24
CA SER A 95 0.45 2.41 6.22
C SER A 95 1.14 2.01 7.52
N THR A 96 0.70 0.94 8.16
CA THR A 96 1.23 0.49 9.44
C THR A 96 2.36 -0.52 9.30
N ILE A 97 2.39 -1.27 8.18
CA ILE A 97 3.44 -2.24 7.85
C ILE A 97 3.97 -2.01 6.44
N PHE A 98 5.20 -2.44 6.20
CA PHE A 98 5.74 -2.49 4.85
C PHE A 98 5.11 -3.64 4.06
N ILE A 99 5.02 -3.52 2.73
CA ILE A 99 4.37 -4.52 1.85
C ILE A 99 4.98 -5.94 1.98
N ILE A 100 6.26 -6.02 2.30
CA ILE A 100 6.96 -7.27 2.64
C ILE A 100 7.56 -7.08 4.03
N ASP A 101 6.85 -7.51 5.06
CA ASP A 101 7.30 -7.39 6.45
C ASP A 101 7.67 -8.78 6.99
N PRO A 102 8.98 -9.06 7.18
CA PRO A 102 9.43 -10.37 7.67
C PRO A 102 8.98 -10.66 9.10
N LEU A 103 8.89 -9.65 9.97
CA LEU A 103 8.51 -9.84 11.36
C LEU A 103 7.04 -10.26 11.50
N TYR A 104 6.19 -9.80 10.58
CA TYR A 104 4.82 -10.28 10.46
C TYR A 104 4.73 -11.67 9.83
N SER A 105 5.49 -11.89 8.73
CA SER A 105 5.29 -13.06 7.85
C SER A 105 6.00 -14.31 8.34
N ILE A 106 7.19 -14.19 8.97
CA ILE A 106 8.00 -15.35 9.40
C ILE A 106 7.28 -16.24 10.42
N PRO A 107 6.60 -15.72 11.47
CA PRO A 107 5.90 -16.58 12.42
C PRO A 107 4.79 -17.41 11.77
N LEU A 108 4.06 -16.82 10.83
CA LEU A 108 3.01 -17.51 10.06
C LEU A 108 3.60 -18.56 9.12
N PHE A 109 4.70 -18.22 8.45
CA PHE A 109 5.39 -19.13 7.54
C PHE A 109 5.96 -20.35 8.27
N ILE A 110 6.63 -20.15 9.41
CA ILE A 110 7.14 -21.24 10.25
C ILE A 110 6.00 -22.14 10.73
N SER A 111 4.88 -21.54 11.18
CA SER A 111 3.71 -22.29 11.63
C SER A 111 3.13 -23.14 10.51
N THR A 112 3.04 -22.58 9.30
CA THR A 112 2.53 -23.27 8.13
C THR A 112 3.44 -24.46 7.75
N ILE A 113 4.75 -24.25 7.68
CA ILE A 113 5.71 -25.33 7.40
C ILE A 113 5.64 -26.44 8.45
N TYR A 114 5.57 -26.07 9.72
CA TYR A 114 5.47 -27.06 10.79
C TYR A 114 4.26 -27.98 10.62
N VAL A 115 3.08 -27.43 10.32
CA VAL A 115 1.85 -28.21 10.13
C VAL A 115 1.90 -29.04 8.84
N LEU A 116 2.58 -28.57 7.80
CA LEU A 116 2.78 -29.36 6.57
C LEU A 116 3.66 -30.59 6.81
N ILE A 117 4.68 -30.48 7.69
CA ILE A 117 5.58 -31.58 8.03
C ILE A 117 4.96 -32.51 9.07
N LYS A 118 4.26 -31.95 10.08
CA LYS A 118 3.61 -32.68 11.18
C LYS A 118 2.11 -32.38 11.26
N PRO A 119 1.29 -32.89 10.32
CA PRO A 119 -0.08 -32.37 10.11
C PRO A 119 -1.10 -32.75 11.17
N ARG A 120 -0.82 -33.66 12.08
CA ARG A 120 -1.81 -34.18 13.03
C ARG A 120 -1.29 -34.22 14.46
N GLY A 121 -1.97 -33.44 15.36
CA GLY A 121 -1.72 -33.47 16.80
C GLY A 121 -1.95 -32.11 17.48
N GLN A 122 -2.05 -32.14 18.81
CA GLN A 122 -2.25 -30.95 19.65
C GLN A 122 -1.11 -29.93 19.46
N SER A 123 0.12 -30.39 19.25
CA SER A 123 1.30 -29.56 19.00
C SER A 123 1.15 -28.68 17.75
N GLY A 124 0.52 -29.18 16.68
CA GLY A 124 0.29 -28.41 15.45
C GLY A 124 -0.63 -27.20 15.70
N ASN A 125 -1.73 -27.42 16.40
CA ASN A 125 -2.67 -26.35 16.75
C ASN A 125 -2.01 -25.28 17.64
N THR A 126 -1.18 -25.68 18.59
CA THR A 126 -0.43 -24.75 19.45
C THR A 126 0.55 -23.90 18.64
N VAL A 127 1.31 -24.50 17.71
CA VAL A 127 2.27 -23.76 16.86
C VAL A 127 1.55 -22.77 15.96
N VAL A 128 0.41 -23.14 15.35
CA VAL A 128 -0.39 -22.21 14.53
C VAL A 128 -0.94 -21.07 15.39
N ALA A 129 -1.47 -21.38 16.59
CA ALA A 129 -1.97 -20.36 17.51
C ALA A 129 -0.86 -19.39 17.91
N CYS A 130 0.34 -19.89 18.25
CA CYS A 130 1.50 -19.04 18.57
C CYS A 130 1.88 -18.14 17.39
N GLY A 131 1.96 -18.68 16.17
CA GLY A 131 2.27 -17.89 14.97
C GLY A 131 1.27 -16.77 14.73
N LEU A 132 -0.03 -17.08 14.84
CA LEU A 132 -1.11 -16.10 14.71
C LEU A 132 -1.04 -15.03 15.82
N ILE A 133 -0.83 -15.42 17.06
CA ILE A 133 -0.73 -14.50 18.20
C ILE A 133 0.46 -13.56 18.01
N ILE A 134 1.64 -14.08 17.69
CA ILE A 134 2.85 -13.27 17.47
C ILE A 134 2.62 -12.25 16.35
N SER A 135 2.13 -12.69 15.20
CA SER A 135 1.85 -11.79 14.07
C SER A 135 0.76 -10.77 14.39
N SER A 136 -0.27 -11.14 15.16
CA SER A 136 -1.32 -10.21 15.60
C SER A 136 -0.78 -9.17 16.59
N ILE A 137 0.06 -9.57 17.54
CA ILE A 137 0.75 -8.65 18.48
C ILE A 137 1.62 -7.67 17.67
N TYR A 138 2.33 -8.16 16.65
CA TYR A 138 3.14 -7.30 15.78
C TYR A 138 2.28 -6.28 15.00
N LEU A 139 1.10 -6.66 14.53
CA LEU A 139 0.17 -5.69 13.91
C LEU A 139 -0.31 -4.63 14.92
N LEU A 140 -0.62 -5.03 16.16
CA LEU A 140 -0.98 -4.06 17.21
C LEU A 140 0.19 -3.12 17.53
N TRP A 141 1.41 -3.66 17.61
CA TRP A 141 2.63 -2.85 17.73
C TRP A 141 2.76 -1.86 16.58
N SER A 142 2.54 -2.28 15.32
CA SER A 142 2.67 -1.41 14.16
C SER A 142 1.71 -0.21 14.20
N TRP A 143 0.49 -0.39 14.71
CA TRP A 143 -0.44 0.70 14.96
C TRP A 143 0.04 1.66 16.06
N TYR A 144 0.55 1.11 17.16
CA TYR A 144 1.11 1.89 18.24
C TYR A 144 2.33 2.69 17.78
N ALA A 145 3.26 2.05 17.08
CA ALA A 145 4.43 2.70 16.50
C ALA A 145 4.04 3.84 15.56
N LYS A 146 3.06 3.60 14.66
CA LYS A 146 2.52 4.64 13.78
C LYS A 146 1.95 5.83 14.57
N SER A 147 1.23 5.58 15.66
CA SER A 147 0.65 6.65 16.47
C SER A 147 1.72 7.57 17.08
N ILE A 148 2.84 7.00 17.51
CA ILE A 148 4.00 7.76 18.03
C ILE A 148 4.59 8.61 16.92
N VAL A 149 4.86 8.00 15.75
CA VAL A 149 5.46 8.69 14.60
C VAL A 149 4.56 9.80 14.09
N ASP A 150 3.26 9.57 13.97
CA ASP A 150 2.28 10.57 13.52
C ASP A 150 2.20 11.75 14.49
N ASN A 151 2.29 11.51 15.81
CA ASN A 151 2.32 12.57 16.82
C ASN A 151 3.60 13.39 16.73
N GLU A 152 4.75 12.75 16.57
CA GLU A 152 6.03 13.44 16.39
C GLU A 152 6.04 14.24 15.08
N ALA A 153 5.53 13.65 13.99
CA ALA A 153 5.38 14.35 12.72
C ALA A 153 4.53 15.61 12.86
N ARG A 154 3.37 15.53 13.52
CA ARG A 154 2.50 16.70 13.77
C ARG A 154 3.21 17.77 14.56
N ARG A 155 3.99 17.40 15.57
CA ARG A 155 4.79 18.33 16.37
C ARG A 155 5.80 19.07 15.50
N GLU A 156 6.62 18.35 14.76
CA GLU A 156 7.66 18.94 13.91
C GLU A 156 7.07 19.80 12.78
N ILE A 157 5.97 19.35 12.14
CA ILE A 157 5.25 20.13 11.12
C ILE A 157 4.70 21.42 11.69
N SER A 158 4.20 21.42 12.93
CA SER A 158 3.70 22.62 13.60
C SER A 158 4.80 23.64 13.88
N LEU A 159 6.01 23.17 14.21
CA LEU A 159 7.20 24.02 14.38
C LEU A 159 7.63 24.70 13.08
N LEU A 160 7.34 24.08 11.92
CA LEU A 160 7.55 24.70 10.60
C LEU A 160 6.47 25.69 10.20
N GLY A 161 5.45 25.93 11.05
CA GLY A 161 4.35 26.85 10.79
C GLY A 161 3.35 26.38 9.75
N ILE A 162 3.35 25.09 9.35
CA ILE A 162 2.41 24.51 8.39
C ILE A 162 1.10 24.22 9.08
N GLN A 163 0.06 24.92 8.64
CA GLN A 163 -1.31 24.75 9.16
C GLN A 163 -2.05 23.69 8.33
N SER A 164 -2.88 22.85 9.01
CA SER A 164 -3.71 21.81 8.38
C SER A 164 -2.93 20.87 7.45
N PRO A 165 -1.84 20.24 7.92
CA PRO A 165 -0.96 19.45 7.07
C PRO A 165 -1.64 18.20 6.52
N VAL A 166 -1.49 17.98 5.21
CA VAL A 166 -1.79 16.69 4.58
C VAL A 166 -0.48 15.90 4.56
N PHE A 167 -0.41 14.85 5.36
CA PHE A 167 0.79 14.02 5.47
C PHE A 167 0.46 12.54 5.64
N PHE A 168 1.43 11.70 5.37
CA PHE A 168 1.43 10.29 5.76
C PHE A 168 2.77 9.89 6.37
N SER A 169 2.72 8.86 7.20
CA SER A 169 3.89 8.12 7.65
C SER A 169 3.80 6.67 7.15
N VAL A 170 4.93 6.07 6.82
CA VAL A 170 5.04 4.68 6.36
C VAL A 170 6.32 4.07 6.88
N PRO A 171 6.30 2.81 7.36
CA PRO A 171 7.52 2.15 7.80
C PRO A 171 8.47 1.95 6.60
N THR A 172 9.78 2.01 6.88
CA THR A 172 10.80 1.70 5.89
C THR A 172 10.84 0.20 5.58
N PRO A 173 11.50 -0.23 4.49
CA PRO A 173 11.50 -1.63 4.10
C PRO A 173 11.90 -2.59 5.22
N PHE A 174 11.11 -3.66 5.38
CA PHE A 174 11.36 -4.82 6.23
C PHE A 174 11.32 -4.60 7.75
N ASN A 175 10.87 -3.43 8.25
CA ASN A 175 10.81 -3.15 9.68
C ASN A 175 9.75 -2.10 10.02
N THR A 176 9.46 -1.92 11.32
CA THR A 176 8.62 -0.86 11.88
C THR A 176 9.38 0.00 12.90
N LEU A 177 10.72 -0.01 12.88
CA LEU A 177 11.56 0.80 13.77
C LEU A 177 11.97 2.12 13.13
N ALA A 178 12.01 2.18 11.80
CA ALA A 178 12.29 3.39 11.04
C ALA A 178 11.11 3.72 10.13
N TRP A 179 10.78 5.01 10.03
CA TRP A 179 9.58 5.51 9.35
C TRP A 179 9.93 6.68 8.46
N ARG A 180 9.33 6.72 7.29
CA ARG A 180 9.37 7.84 6.37
C ARG A 180 8.09 8.65 6.54
N VAL A 181 8.23 9.97 6.65
CA VAL A 181 7.13 10.94 6.74
C VAL A 181 7.18 11.86 5.54
N VAL A 182 6.05 12.04 4.86
CA VAL A 182 5.91 12.95 3.73
C VAL A 182 4.77 13.90 3.99
N VAL A 183 5.01 15.19 3.76
CA VAL A 183 4.07 16.29 4.01
C VAL A 183 3.88 17.10 2.73
N MET A 184 2.67 17.28 2.27
CA MET A 184 2.37 18.18 1.15
C MET A 184 2.30 19.62 1.66
N ASN A 185 3.01 20.55 1.01
CA ASN A 185 3.03 21.96 1.38
C ASN A 185 3.07 22.86 0.13
N GLY A 186 1.91 23.11 -0.46
CA GLY A 186 1.78 23.96 -1.66
C GLY A 186 2.58 23.39 -2.83
N ASP A 187 3.50 24.19 -3.38
CA ASP A 187 4.33 23.81 -4.53
C ASP A 187 5.51 22.88 -4.18
N GLN A 188 5.59 22.47 -2.93
CA GLN A 188 6.62 21.59 -2.44
C GLN A 188 6.01 20.43 -1.64
N TYR A 189 6.79 19.39 -1.45
CA TYR A 189 6.55 18.41 -0.40
C TYR A 189 7.81 18.24 0.44
N LEU A 190 7.61 17.90 1.70
CA LEU A 190 8.68 17.67 2.65
C LEU A 190 8.79 16.16 2.88
N GLU A 191 10.01 15.65 2.94
CA GLU A 191 10.30 14.26 3.24
C GLU A 191 11.29 14.19 4.40
N GLY A 192 10.95 13.43 5.43
CA GLY A 192 11.79 13.23 6.60
C GLY A 192 11.69 11.80 7.12
N TYR A 193 12.58 11.46 8.03
CA TYR A 193 12.66 10.12 8.61
C TYR A 193 12.65 10.20 10.14
N TYR A 194 11.94 9.26 10.76
CA TYR A 194 11.92 9.03 12.20
C TYR A 194 12.48 7.64 12.49
N SER A 195 13.31 7.52 13.51
CA SER A 195 13.84 6.24 13.96
C SER A 195 13.65 6.08 15.47
N PHE A 196 13.06 4.96 15.89
CA PHE A 196 12.97 4.61 17.31
C PHE A 196 14.34 4.37 17.96
N LEU A 197 15.36 4.06 17.14
CA LEU A 197 16.72 3.87 17.62
C LEU A 197 17.46 5.19 17.87
N ASN A 198 16.96 6.31 17.33
CA ASN A 198 17.57 7.63 17.40
C ASN A 198 16.49 8.73 17.53
N SER A 199 15.56 8.54 18.46
CA SER A 199 14.36 9.37 18.62
C SER A 199 14.65 10.81 19.04
N ASP A 200 15.81 11.06 19.70
CA ASP A 200 16.18 12.39 20.24
C ASP A 200 16.44 13.45 19.16
N ASN A 201 16.67 13.03 17.93
CA ASN A 201 16.96 13.95 16.82
C ASN A 201 15.73 14.56 16.15
N GLY A 202 14.51 14.16 16.52
CA GLY A 202 13.29 14.57 15.85
C GLY A 202 13.25 14.18 14.36
N ILE A 203 12.31 14.76 13.58
CA ILE A 203 12.21 14.54 12.14
C ILE A 203 12.83 15.73 11.40
N LYS A 204 13.94 15.51 10.70
CA LYS A 204 14.54 16.52 9.83
C LYS A 204 13.95 16.41 8.43
N PHE A 205 13.27 17.45 8.00
CA PHE A 205 12.63 17.47 6.69
C PHE A 205 13.54 18.06 5.61
N ALA A 206 13.66 17.38 4.48
CA ALA A 206 14.19 17.90 3.22
C ALA A 206 13.01 18.32 2.33
N SER A 207 13.14 19.44 1.61
CA SER A 207 12.10 19.97 0.72
C SER A 207 12.37 19.62 -0.73
N PHE A 208 11.30 19.26 -1.45
CA PHE A 208 11.32 18.90 -2.86
C PHE A 208 10.15 19.58 -3.60
N PRO A 209 10.32 19.97 -4.88
CA PRO A 209 9.24 20.56 -5.66
C PRO A 209 8.16 19.52 -5.96
N SER A 210 6.88 19.86 -5.76
CA SER A 210 5.74 19.00 -6.13
C SER A 210 5.35 19.14 -7.59
N GLY A 211 5.68 20.25 -8.24
CA GLY A 211 5.37 20.53 -9.64
C GLY A 211 3.90 20.90 -9.87
N ASN A 212 3.24 21.48 -8.86
CA ASN A 212 1.81 21.84 -8.95
C ASN A 212 1.49 22.80 -10.09
N HIS A 213 2.43 23.66 -10.51
CA HIS A 213 2.26 24.54 -11.65
C HIS A 213 2.02 23.83 -12.99
N PHE A 214 2.34 22.53 -13.08
CA PHE A 214 2.02 21.72 -14.26
C PHE A 214 0.58 21.20 -14.27
N TYR A 215 -0.19 21.36 -13.17
CA TYR A 215 -1.58 20.92 -13.15
C TYR A 215 -2.44 21.63 -14.20
N ASP A 216 -2.15 22.91 -14.50
CA ASP A 216 -2.90 23.69 -15.50
C ASP A 216 -2.81 23.05 -16.89
N VAL A 217 -1.65 22.51 -17.26
CA VAL A 217 -1.45 21.79 -18.51
C VAL A 217 -2.21 20.47 -18.56
N LEU A 218 -2.43 19.85 -17.41
CA LEU A 218 -2.99 18.51 -17.26
C LEU A 218 -4.44 18.51 -16.75
N THR A 219 -5.11 19.67 -16.71
CA THR A 219 -6.45 19.85 -16.10
C THR A 219 -7.49 18.87 -16.63
N GLN A 220 -7.41 18.51 -17.91
CA GLN A 220 -8.34 17.58 -18.57
C GLN A 220 -7.81 16.14 -18.63
N SER A 221 -6.67 15.85 -18.01
CA SER A 221 -6.11 14.50 -18.01
C SER A 221 -6.86 13.59 -17.03
N GLU A 222 -7.65 12.65 -17.57
CA GLU A 222 -8.32 11.63 -16.75
C GLU A 222 -7.31 10.81 -15.95
N GLY A 223 -6.15 10.49 -16.54
CA GLY A 223 -5.06 9.78 -15.87
C GLY A 223 -4.53 10.53 -14.65
N LEU A 224 -4.33 11.86 -14.73
CA LEU A 224 -3.91 12.66 -13.58
C LEU A 224 -4.99 12.69 -12.48
N ASN A 225 -6.24 12.92 -12.85
CA ASN A 225 -7.36 12.97 -11.90
C ASN A 225 -7.48 11.64 -11.15
N ARG A 226 -7.33 10.53 -11.87
CA ARG A 226 -7.37 9.19 -11.28
C ARG A 226 -6.17 8.93 -10.37
N LEU A 227 -4.97 9.34 -10.74
CA LEU A 227 -3.77 9.24 -9.89
C LEU A 227 -3.93 10.07 -8.62
N ARG A 228 -4.45 11.31 -8.71
CA ARG A 228 -4.70 12.17 -7.54
C ARG A 228 -5.67 11.54 -6.55
N TRP A 229 -6.78 11.01 -7.07
CA TRP A 229 -7.77 10.31 -6.25
C TRP A 229 -7.14 9.09 -5.57
N PHE A 230 -6.41 8.26 -6.33
CA PHE A 230 -5.81 7.03 -5.83
C PHE A 230 -4.68 7.28 -4.82
N SER A 231 -3.86 8.29 -5.07
CA SER A 231 -2.70 8.64 -4.23
C SER A 231 -3.04 9.59 -3.07
N HIS A 232 -4.31 9.97 -2.88
CA HIS A 232 -4.72 11.02 -1.92
C HIS A 232 -4.04 12.38 -2.18
N GLY A 233 -3.65 12.66 -3.42
CA GLY A 233 -2.95 13.87 -3.80
C GLY A 233 -1.43 13.83 -3.58
N PHE A 234 -0.87 12.72 -3.07
CA PHE A 234 0.58 12.58 -2.89
C PHE A 234 1.27 12.26 -4.23
N LEU A 235 1.38 13.30 -5.06
CA LEU A 235 2.00 13.24 -6.39
C LEU A 235 3.11 14.29 -6.53
N GLU A 236 4.14 13.91 -7.28
CA GLU A 236 5.12 14.82 -7.85
C GLU A 236 4.94 14.85 -9.36
N ILE A 237 4.91 16.05 -9.97
CA ILE A 237 4.95 16.21 -11.42
C ILE A 237 6.26 16.88 -11.79
N ARG A 238 7.03 16.22 -12.66
CA ARG A 238 8.34 16.72 -13.09
C ARG A 238 8.49 16.64 -14.60
N LYS A 239 9.11 17.66 -15.18
CA LYS A 239 9.53 17.61 -16.60
C LYS A 239 10.89 16.88 -16.67
N ILE A 240 10.93 15.77 -17.41
CA ILE A 240 12.11 14.92 -17.61
C ILE A 240 12.18 14.61 -19.11
N ASP A 241 13.28 15.01 -19.75
CA ASP A 241 13.54 14.78 -21.19
C ASP A 241 12.34 15.15 -22.08
N GLY A 242 11.80 16.35 -21.89
CA GLY A 242 10.66 16.86 -22.66
C GLY A 242 9.31 16.17 -22.34
N LYS A 243 9.22 15.37 -21.29
CA LYS A 243 8.00 14.67 -20.87
C LYS A 243 7.55 15.16 -19.48
N LEU A 244 6.24 15.33 -19.29
CA LEU A 244 5.69 15.49 -17.94
C LEU A 244 5.43 14.12 -17.32
N VAL A 245 6.11 13.87 -16.23
CA VAL A 245 6.05 12.61 -15.49
C VAL A 245 5.37 12.86 -14.15
N ALA A 246 4.23 12.23 -13.93
CA ALA A 246 3.60 12.15 -12.62
C ALA A 246 4.13 10.93 -11.86
N SER A 247 4.59 11.13 -10.64
CA SER A 247 5.12 10.10 -9.75
C SER A 247 4.26 9.98 -8.50
N ASP A 248 3.81 8.78 -8.15
CA ASP A 248 3.21 8.53 -6.85
C ASP A 248 4.31 8.50 -5.79
N ILE A 249 4.36 9.56 -4.96
CA ILE A 249 5.44 9.74 -3.97
C ILE A 249 5.26 8.90 -2.70
N ARG A 250 4.20 8.12 -2.61
CA ARG A 250 3.96 7.24 -1.46
C ARG A 250 4.93 6.06 -1.45
N MET A 251 5.31 5.56 -2.64
CA MET A 251 6.16 4.37 -2.79
C MET A 251 7.51 4.70 -3.42
N GLY A 252 8.56 4.52 -2.66
CA GLY A 252 9.93 4.94 -2.97
C GLY A 252 10.40 6.06 -2.06
N ALA A 253 11.40 6.80 -2.47
CA ALA A 253 11.94 7.99 -1.80
C ALA A 253 12.50 8.96 -2.84
N ALA A 254 12.50 10.26 -2.55
CA ALA A 254 13.01 11.27 -3.46
C ALA A 254 14.47 11.00 -3.89
N PRO A 255 14.81 11.09 -5.18
CA PRO A 255 13.96 11.42 -6.33
C PRO A 255 13.41 10.18 -7.06
N ASP A 256 13.52 8.98 -6.48
CA ASP A 256 13.32 7.69 -7.14
C ASP A 256 12.03 7.02 -6.65
N TYR A 257 10.92 7.23 -7.37
CA TYR A 257 9.62 6.62 -7.07
C TYR A 257 9.35 5.40 -7.95
N VAL A 258 8.56 4.46 -7.41
CA VAL A 258 8.29 3.17 -8.06
C VAL A 258 7.26 3.31 -9.19
N PHE A 259 6.22 4.12 -8.97
CA PHE A 259 5.13 4.29 -9.93
C PHE A 259 5.19 5.68 -10.55
N ARG A 260 5.54 5.69 -11.84
CA ARG A 260 5.76 6.90 -12.62
C ARG A 260 5.05 6.79 -13.96
N PHE A 261 4.36 7.86 -14.36
CA PHE A 261 3.54 7.88 -15.56
C PHE A 261 3.82 9.15 -16.36
N VAL A 262 4.09 9.00 -17.66
CA VAL A 262 4.19 10.11 -18.60
C VAL A 262 2.77 10.52 -18.97
N LEU A 263 2.40 11.77 -18.75
CA LEU A 263 1.07 12.30 -19.01
C LEU A 263 1.03 13.37 -20.12
N ALA A 264 2.18 14.00 -20.43
CA ALA A 264 2.31 14.93 -21.55
C ALA A 264 3.73 14.85 -22.13
N LYS A 265 3.85 15.28 -23.39
CA LYS A 265 5.14 15.40 -24.11
C LYS A 265 5.29 16.79 -24.71
N ASP A 266 6.53 17.26 -24.78
CA ASP A 266 6.90 18.51 -25.49
C ASP A 266 6.71 18.29 -26.99
N GLN A 267 5.97 19.19 -27.64
CA GLN A 267 5.77 19.26 -29.09
C GLN A 267 6.00 20.72 -29.53
N ASP A 268 6.00 20.97 -30.82
CA ASP A 268 6.26 22.32 -31.40
C ASP A 268 5.37 23.42 -30.78
N ALA A 269 4.16 23.06 -30.36
CA ALA A 269 3.18 23.96 -29.72
C ALA A 269 3.31 24.03 -28.19
N GLY A 270 4.29 23.36 -27.57
CA GLY A 270 4.47 23.25 -26.12
C GLY A 270 4.11 21.87 -25.58
N LEU A 271 3.80 21.79 -24.28
CA LEU A 271 3.44 20.56 -23.60
C LEU A 271 2.02 20.10 -23.98
N VAL A 272 1.90 18.95 -24.63
CA VAL A 272 0.63 18.36 -25.09
C VAL A 272 0.33 17.09 -24.30
N PRO A 273 -0.85 16.99 -23.66
CA PRO A 273 -1.30 15.78 -22.98
C PRO A 273 -1.32 14.57 -23.93
N ILE A 274 -0.94 13.41 -23.42
CA ILE A 274 -0.95 12.13 -24.15
C ILE A 274 -1.67 11.06 -23.32
N PRO A 275 -2.13 9.96 -23.92
CA PRO A 275 -2.52 8.78 -23.16
C PRO A 275 -1.39 8.36 -22.22
N PRO A 276 -1.71 7.99 -20.97
CA PRO A 276 -0.69 7.67 -19.97
C PRO A 276 0.26 6.56 -20.43
N GLU A 277 1.56 6.77 -20.26
CA GLU A 277 2.59 5.76 -20.53
C GLU A 277 3.35 5.45 -19.23
N ARG A 278 3.54 4.18 -18.89
CA ARG A 278 4.31 3.81 -17.69
C ARG A 278 5.82 4.04 -17.92
N LEU A 279 6.42 4.89 -17.12
CA LEU A 279 7.87 5.06 -17.11
C LEU A 279 8.50 4.03 -16.16
N ARG A 280 9.15 3.00 -16.74
CA ARG A 280 9.86 2.00 -15.94
C ARG A 280 11.16 2.59 -15.43
N THR A 281 11.36 2.48 -14.12
CA THR A 281 12.61 2.86 -13.48
C THR A 281 13.43 1.58 -13.23
N PRO A 282 14.68 1.47 -13.72
CA PRO A 282 15.50 0.28 -13.46
C PRO A 282 15.71 0.10 -11.96
N TYR A 283 15.50 -1.10 -11.47
CA TYR A 283 15.87 -1.46 -10.09
C TYR A 283 17.39 -1.55 -10.00
N THR A 284 17.98 -0.76 -9.10
CA THR A 284 19.40 -0.88 -8.76
C THR A 284 19.55 -1.01 -7.24
N TRP A 285 20.45 -1.86 -6.79
CA TRP A 285 20.75 -2.06 -5.36
C TRP A 285 21.20 -0.76 -4.68
N ASP A 286 21.87 0.14 -5.42
CA ASP A 286 22.28 1.45 -4.90
C ASP A 286 21.10 2.32 -4.45
N ARG A 287 19.92 2.16 -5.06
CA ARG A 287 18.70 2.88 -4.66
C ARG A 287 18.16 2.36 -3.34
N VAL A 288 18.17 1.05 -3.16
CA VAL A 288 17.74 0.43 -1.89
C VAL A 288 18.69 0.88 -0.78
N ARG A 289 20.00 0.84 -1.01
CA ARG A 289 21.03 1.26 -0.06
C ARG A 289 20.84 2.72 0.37
N LYS A 290 20.57 3.64 -0.57
CA LYS A 290 20.35 5.07 -0.27
C LYS A 290 19.15 5.30 0.67
N VAL A 291 18.15 4.44 0.71
CA VAL A 291 17.04 4.54 1.67
C VAL A 291 17.53 4.21 3.07
N PHE A 292 18.37 3.19 3.22
CA PHE A 292 18.96 2.82 4.51
C PHE A 292 19.99 3.84 5.02
N ASP A 293 20.74 4.50 4.12
CA ASP A 293 21.72 5.55 4.47
C ASP A 293 21.06 6.84 5.01
N ARG A 294 19.73 7.00 4.87
CA ARG A 294 18.95 8.16 5.35
C ARG A 294 18.28 7.95 6.72
N ILE A 295 18.35 6.75 7.25
CA ILE A 295 17.78 6.32 8.54
C ILE A 295 18.82 6.43 9.64
#